data_be3ddc0ff8047072f54505689fc265da
#
_entry.id   be3ddc0ff8047072f54505689fc265da
#
_cell.length_a   1.000
_cell.length_b   1.000
_cell.length_c   1.000
_cell.angle_alpha   90.00
_cell.angle_beta   90.00
_cell.angle_gamma   90.00
#
_symmetry.space_group_name_H-M   'P 1'
#
loop_
_entity.id
_entity.type
_entity.pdbx_description
1 polymer ?
#
loop_
_entity_poly.entity_id
_entity_poly.type
_entity_poly.pdbx_seq_one_letter_code
_entity_poly.pdbx_strand_id
1 'polypeptide(L)'
;VTTIHNAAREPDVVDLCTMLNQMGAQISGAGSSTLTITGVDRLYPTEHRVIGDRIVAATWGIAAAMTRGDISVSGVDPAHLQLVLHKLHDAGATVTQNDNGFRVVQYDRPKAVNVATLPFPGFPTDLQPMAIGLAAIADGTSMITENVFEARFRFVEEMIRLGADARTDGHHAVVRGIPQLSSAPVWSSDIRAGAGLVLAGLVADGDTEVHDVFHIDRGYPRFVENLVGLGAEIERVA
;
A
#
# COMPACT_ATOMS: atom_id res chain seq x y z
N VAL A 1 -13.75 -4.68 -33.13
CA VAL A 1 -12.44 -4.73 -32.45
C VAL A 1 -12.18 -3.37 -31.79
N THR A 2 -11.77 -3.38 -30.51
CA THR A 2 -11.38 -2.19 -29.75
C THR A 2 -9.89 -2.30 -29.39
N THR A 3 -9.13 -1.23 -29.61
CA THR A 3 -7.73 -1.17 -29.19
C THR A 3 -7.57 -0.06 -28.17
N ILE A 4 -6.95 -0.39 -27.01
CA ILE A 4 -6.66 0.56 -25.93
C ILE A 4 -5.16 0.79 -25.93
N HIS A 5 -4.71 2.01 -26.21
CA HIS A 5 -3.33 2.43 -26.11
C HIS A 5 -3.04 3.03 -24.74
N ASN A 6 -1.80 2.92 -24.30
CA ASN A 6 -1.38 3.30 -22.95
C ASN A 6 -2.24 2.62 -21.87
N ALA A 7 -2.55 1.34 -22.10
CA ALA A 7 -3.34 0.54 -21.17
C ALA A 7 -2.59 0.34 -19.84
N ALA A 8 -3.35 0.24 -18.76
CA ALA A 8 -2.84 -0.15 -17.45
C ALA A 8 -2.25 -1.57 -17.50
N ARG A 9 -1.12 -1.75 -16.84
CA ARG A 9 -0.35 -3.01 -16.84
C ARG A 9 -0.40 -3.73 -15.50
N GLU A 10 -1.18 -3.21 -14.58
CA GLU A 10 -1.34 -3.71 -13.24
C GLU A 10 -1.75 -5.19 -13.25
N PRO A 11 -1.25 -6.00 -12.31
CA PRO A 11 -1.61 -7.41 -12.17
C PRO A 11 -3.11 -7.64 -12.10
N ASP A 12 -3.84 -6.74 -11.45
CA ASP A 12 -5.30 -6.77 -11.33
C ASP A 12 -5.99 -6.71 -12.72
N VAL A 13 -5.45 -5.92 -13.65
CA VAL A 13 -5.95 -5.84 -15.03
C VAL A 13 -5.64 -7.11 -15.80
N VAL A 14 -4.45 -7.68 -15.58
CA VAL A 14 -4.05 -8.97 -16.20
C VAL A 14 -4.95 -10.10 -15.71
N ASP A 15 -5.23 -10.13 -14.41
CA ASP A 15 -6.12 -11.12 -13.78
C ASP A 15 -7.54 -11.02 -14.34
N LEU A 16 -8.09 -9.80 -14.43
CA LEU A 16 -9.40 -9.55 -15.06
C LEU A 16 -9.44 -10.03 -16.52
N CYS A 17 -8.42 -9.70 -17.32
CA CYS A 17 -8.34 -10.16 -18.71
C CYS A 17 -8.26 -11.68 -18.80
N THR A 18 -7.55 -12.33 -17.88
CA THR A 18 -7.45 -13.78 -17.78
C THR A 18 -8.80 -14.40 -17.48
N MET A 19 -9.53 -13.90 -16.48
CA MET A 19 -10.88 -14.35 -16.16
C MET A 19 -11.84 -14.18 -17.34
N LEU A 20 -11.85 -13.00 -17.97
CA LEU A 20 -12.70 -12.74 -19.12
C LEU A 20 -12.40 -13.67 -20.31
N ASN A 21 -11.12 -13.93 -20.59
CA ASN A 21 -10.74 -14.88 -21.65
C ASN A 21 -11.19 -16.32 -21.33
N GLN A 22 -11.14 -16.74 -20.06
CA GLN A 22 -11.71 -18.02 -19.64
C GLN A 22 -13.24 -18.08 -19.85
N MET A 23 -13.91 -16.92 -19.77
CA MET A 23 -15.33 -16.78 -20.07
C MET A 23 -15.63 -16.74 -21.58
N GLY A 24 -14.61 -16.78 -22.44
CA GLY A 24 -14.74 -16.75 -23.91
C GLY A 24 -14.52 -15.39 -24.55
N ALA A 25 -14.10 -14.36 -23.80
CA ALA A 25 -13.64 -13.10 -24.40
C ALA A 25 -12.38 -13.34 -25.25
N GLN A 26 -12.10 -12.39 -26.15
CA GLN A 26 -10.90 -12.40 -26.99
C GLN A 26 -10.09 -11.13 -26.72
N ILE A 27 -9.30 -11.17 -25.62
CA ILE A 27 -8.46 -10.08 -25.15
C ILE A 27 -7.00 -10.51 -25.29
N SER A 28 -6.20 -9.71 -25.96
CA SER A 28 -4.77 -9.88 -26.10
C SER A 28 -4.00 -8.65 -25.64
N GLY A 29 -2.72 -8.82 -25.27
CA GLY A 29 -1.85 -7.73 -24.83
C GLY A 29 -2.01 -7.37 -23.35
N ALA A 30 -2.69 -8.17 -22.53
CA ALA A 30 -2.74 -7.96 -21.08
C ALA A 30 -1.35 -7.86 -20.47
N GLY A 31 -1.11 -6.87 -19.59
CA GLY A 31 0.21 -6.57 -19.02
C GLY A 31 1.14 -5.75 -19.92
N SER A 32 0.72 -5.45 -21.15
CA SER A 32 1.44 -4.56 -22.07
C SER A 32 0.77 -3.18 -22.15
N SER A 33 1.40 -2.24 -22.85
CA SER A 33 0.85 -0.90 -23.08
C SER A 33 -0.29 -0.86 -24.09
N THR A 34 -0.64 -1.98 -24.72
CA THR A 34 -1.71 -2.03 -25.72
C THR A 34 -2.56 -3.27 -25.53
N LEU A 35 -3.84 -3.05 -25.26
CA LEU A 35 -4.86 -4.12 -25.20
C LEU A 35 -5.67 -4.11 -26.49
N THR A 36 -5.89 -5.30 -27.06
CA THR A 36 -6.81 -5.50 -28.17
C THR A 36 -7.95 -6.43 -27.74
N ILE A 37 -9.18 -5.98 -27.94
CA ILE A 37 -10.39 -6.69 -27.55
C ILE A 37 -11.22 -6.93 -28.82
N THR A 38 -11.41 -8.17 -29.19
CA THR A 38 -12.35 -8.56 -30.25
C THR A 38 -13.67 -8.90 -29.58
N GLY A 39 -14.74 -8.19 -29.97
CA GLY A 39 -16.06 -8.43 -29.43
C GLY A 39 -16.56 -9.85 -29.72
N VAL A 40 -17.31 -10.40 -28.77
CA VAL A 40 -17.97 -11.73 -28.85
C VAL A 40 -19.46 -11.57 -28.55
N ASP A 41 -20.30 -12.48 -29.06
CA ASP A 41 -21.75 -12.41 -28.86
C ASP A 41 -22.17 -12.60 -27.40
N ARG A 42 -21.43 -13.42 -26.64
CA ARG A 42 -21.71 -13.69 -25.23
C ARG A 42 -20.49 -14.21 -24.50
N LEU A 43 -20.53 -14.07 -23.16
CA LEU A 43 -19.58 -14.71 -22.23
C LEU A 43 -20.25 -15.89 -21.54
N TYR A 44 -19.44 -16.85 -21.10
CA TYR A 44 -19.86 -18.07 -20.43
C TYR A 44 -19.40 -18.07 -18.97
N PRO A 45 -20.12 -18.75 -18.07
CA PRO A 45 -19.65 -18.94 -16.70
C PRO A 45 -18.28 -19.62 -16.66
N THR A 46 -17.45 -19.23 -15.71
CA THR A 46 -16.15 -19.85 -15.44
C THR A 46 -15.89 -19.88 -13.94
N GLU A 47 -14.98 -20.75 -13.53
CA GLU A 47 -14.37 -20.69 -12.21
C GLU A 47 -13.02 -19.96 -12.33
N HIS A 48 -12.83 -18.94 -11.53
CA HIS A 48 -11.60 -18.15 -11.51
C HIS A 48 -11.18 -17.86 -10.08
N ARG A 49 -9.93 -18.09 -9.76
CA ARG A 49 -9.34 -17.69 -8.49
C ARG A 49 -8.66 -16.32 -8.69
N VAL A 50 -9.24 -15.29 -8.08
CA VAL A 50 -8.69 -13.95 -8.10
C VAL A 50 -7.34 -13.92 -7.37
N ILE A 51 -6.38 -13.18 -7.91
CA ILE A 51 -5.07 -13.00 -7.31
C ILE A 51 -5.15 -12.27 -5.97
N GLY A 52 -4.14 -12.43 -5.11
CA GLY A 52 -4.03 -11.70 -3.85
C GLY A 52 -3.85 -10.20 -4.04
N ASP A 53 -4.48 -9.39 -3.18
CA ASP A 53 -4.37 -7.93 -3.20
C ASP A 53 -2.95 -7.50 -2.77
N ARG A 54 -2.16 -7.06 -3.75
CA ARG A 54 -0.78 -6.60 -3.55
C ARG A 54 -0.68 -5.35 -2.67
N ILE A 55 -1.69 -4.48 -2.67
CA ILE A 55 -1.68 -3.26 -1.86
C ILE A 55 -1.91 -3.60 -0.38
N VAL A 56 -2.88 -4.46 -0.10
CA VAL A 56 -3.11 -4.97 1.26
C VAL A 56 -1.88 -5.75 1.74
N ALA A 57 -1.32 -6.63 0.92
CA ALA A 57 -0.12 -7.38 1.26
C ALA A 57 1.07 -6.47 1.61
N ALA A 58 1.33 -5.44 0.78
CA ALA A 58 2.39 -4.47 1.03
C ALA A 58 2.14 -3.63 2.29
N THR A 59 0.89 -3.31 2.60
CA THR A 59 0.54 -2.60 3.84
C THR A 59 1.00 -3.38 5.07
N TRP A 60 0.84 -4.71 5.11
CA TRP A 60 1.35 -5.56 6.19
C TRP A 60 2.88 -5.59 6.24
N GLY A 61 3.56 -5.60 5.09
CA GLY A 61 5.02 -5.50 5.05
C GLY A 61 5.54 -4.17 5.59
N ILE A 62 4.86 -3.06 5.26
CA ILE A 62 5.22 -1.73 5.78
C ILE A 62 4.89 -1.65 7.29
N ALA A 63 3.77 -2.24 7.73
CA ALA A 63 3.44 -2.34 9.15
C ALA A 63 4.56 -3.01 9.94
N ALA A 64 5.09 -4.15 9.46
CA ALA A 64 6.23 -4.82 10.08
C ALA A 64 7.45 -3.89 10.20
N ALA A 65 7.77 -3.14 9.12
CA ALA A 65 8.90 -2.21 9.13
C ALA A 65 8.69 -1.04 10.10
N MET A 66 7.47 -0.49 10.18
CA MET A 66 7.15 0.61 11.09
C MET A 66 7.20 0.18 12.56
N THR A 67 6.62 -0.96 12.89
CA THR A 67 6.52 -1.46 14.27
C THR A 67 7.75 -2.24 14.74
N ARG A 68 8.77 -2.36 13.91
CA ARG A 68 9.96 -3.19 14.14
C ARG A 68 9.58 -4.64 14.46
N GLY A 69 8.65 -5.16 13.68
CA GLY A 69 8.04 -6.47 13.83
C GLY A 69 8.59 -7.51 12.86
N ASP A 70 7.96 -8.67 12.89
CA ASP A 70 8.23 -9.84 12.06
C ASP A 70 6.91 -10.39 11.53
N ILE A 71 6.62 -10.15 10.25
CA ILE A 71 5.36 -10.56 9.62
C ILE A 71 5.63 -11.39 8.37
N SER A 72 4.95 -12.51 8.25
CA SER A 72 4.85 -13.30 7.02
C SER A 72 3.51 -13.05 6.34
N VAL A 73 3.55 -12.70 5.07
CA VAL A 73 2.38 -12.49 4.20
C VAL A 73 2.34 -13.60 3.18
N SER A 74 1.18 -14.24 3.03
CA SER A 74 0.96 -15.32 2.06
C SER A 74 -0.26 -15.05 1.17
N GLY A 75 -0.33 -15.74 0.04
CA GLY A 75 -1.43 -15.61 -0.92
C GLY A 75 -1.26 -14.47 -1.92
N VAL A 76 -0.05 -13.96 -2.09
CA VAL A 76 0.30 -12.92 -3.07
C VAL A 76 1.58 -13.30 -3.80
N ASP A 77 1.65 -13.00 -5.09
CA ASP A 77 2.89 -13.14 -5.85
C ASP A 77 3.83 -11.95 -5.54
N PRO A 78 5.03 -12.20 -4.96
CA PRO A 78 6.00 -11.15 -4.67
C PRO A 78 6.48 -10.40 -5.92
N ALA A 79 6.41 -11.01 -7.10
CA ALA A 79 6.75 -10.36 -8.37
C ALA A 79 5.90 -9.10 -8.64
N HIS A 80 4.69 -9.05 -8.08
CA HIS A 80 3.81 -7.90 -8.18
C HIS A 80 4.21 -6.73 -7.25
N LEU A 81 5.21 -6.91 -6.39
CA LEU A 81 5.60 -6.00 -5.31
C LEU A 81 7.10 -5.66 -5.29
N GLN A 82 7.86 -6.05 -6.30
CA GLN A 82 9.32 -6.02 -6.26
C GLN A 82 9.89 -4.66 -5.82
N LEU A 83 9.38 -3.55 -6.34
CA LEU A 83 9.88 -2.22 -5.95
C LEU A 83 9.55 -1.89 -4.49
N VAL A 84 8.39 -2.29 -3.99
CA VAL A 84 8.01 -2.06 -2.58
C VAL A 84 8.91 -2.88 -1.65
N LEU A 85 9.11 -4.17 -1.95
CA LEU A 85 9.97 -5.05 -1.18
C LEU A 85 11.43 -4.58 -1.19
N HIS A 86 11.89 -4.05 -2.33
CA HIS A 86 13.21 -3.42 -2.43
C HIS A 86 13.32 -2.17 -1.55
N LYS A 87 12.30 -1.31 -1.52
CA LYS A 87 12.28 -0.13 -0.66
C LYS A 87 12.26 -0.49 0.84
N LEU A 88 11.58 -1.55 1.23
CA LEU A 88 11.63 -2.07 2.60
C LEU A 88 13.04 -2.59 2.95
N HIS A 89 13.69 -3.27 2.02
CA HIS A 89 15.09 -3.69 2.19
C HIS A 89 16.02 -2.48 2.32
N ASP A 90 15.88 -1.46 1.47
CA ASP A 90 16.65 -0.20 1.55
C ASP A 90 16.44 0.51 2.90
N ALA A 91 15.22 0.43 3.46
CA ALA A 91 14.91 0.96 4.79
C ALA A 91 15.52 0.12 5.93
N GLY A 92 16.19 -0.98 5.63
CA GLY A 92 16.92 -1.82 6.59
C GLY A 92 16.18 -3.08 7.03
N ALA A 93 15.02 -3.39 6.42
CA ALA A 93 14.31 -4.63 6.70
C ALA A 93 15.02 -5.84 6.04
N THR A 94 14.98 -6.98 6.72
CA THR A 94 15.26 -8.26 6.09
C THR A 94 14.00 -8.73 5.37
N VAL A 95 14.07 -8.84 4.04
CA VAL A 95 12.97 -9.28 3.21
C VAL A 95 13.32 -10.64 2.59
N THR A 96 12.50 -11.64 2.83
CA THR A 96 12.60 -12.96 2.20
C THR A 96 11.35 -13.25 1.40
N GLN A 97 11.51 -13.83 0.22
CA GLN A 97 10.41 -14.11 -0.71
C GLN A 97 10.34 -15.62 -0.97
N ASN A 98 9.13 -16.12 -1.25
CA ASN A 98 8.87 -17.47 -1.73
C ASN A 98 7.77 -17.42 -2.81
N ASP A 99 7.39 -18.54 -3.38
CA ASP A 99 6.43 -18.62 -4.50
C ASP A 99 5.00 -18.16 -4.13
N ASN A 100 4.68 -17.98 -2.86
CA ASN A 100 3.33 -17.67 -2.37
C ASN A 100 3.28 -16.43 -1.46
N GLY A 101 4.37 -15.69 -1.32
CA GLY A 101 4.39 -14.52 -0.47
C GLY A 101 5.78 -14.07 -0.05
N PHE A 102 5.83 -13.31 1.02
CA PHE A 102 7.08 -12.76 1.55
C PHE A 102 7.03 -12.62 3.07
N ARG A 103 8.21 -12.46 3.68
CA ARG A 103 8.37 -12.12 5.11
C ARG A 103 9.20 -10.86 5.21
N VAL A 104 8.79 -9.96 6.10
CA VAL A 104 9.50 -8.73 6.45
C VAL A 104 9.85 -8.77 7.93
N VAL A 105 11.10 -8.56 8.24
CA VAL A 105 11.62 -8.48 9.63
C VAL A 105 12.39 -7.18 9.77
N GLN A 106 12.03 -6.36 10.74
CA GLN A 106 12.72 -5.12 11.08
C GLN A 106 13.06 -5.13 12.56
N TYR A 107 14.34 -4.96 12.91
CA TYR A 107 14.76 -4.89 14.31
C TYR A 107 15.06 -3.46 14.76
N ASP A 108 15.72 -2.70 13.88
CA ASP A 108 16.17 -1.36 14.19
C ASP A 108 15.21 -0.30 13.62
N ARG A 109 15.42 0.95 14.03
CA ARG A 109 14.72 2.10 13.43
C ARG A 109 14.91 2.09 11.92
N PRO A 110 13.84 2.22 11.11
CA PRO A 110 13.96 2.27 9.65
C PRO A 110 14.87 3.40 9.19
N LYS A 111 15.59 3.20 8.10
CA LYS A 111 16.35 4.25 7.42
C LYS A 111 15.45 5.00 6.45
N ALA A 112 15.74 6.29 6.25
CA ALA A 112 15.04 7.11 5.28
C ALA A 112 15.26 6.60 3.86
N VAL A 113 14.18 6.50 3.08
CA VAL A 113 14.19 6.09 1.67
C VAL A 113 13.35 7.03 0.84
N ASN A 114 13.83 7.38 -0.35
CA ASN A 114 13.04 8.15 -1.29
C ASN A 114 12.11 7.25 -2.10
N VAL A 115 10.88 7.73 -2.33
CA VAL A 115 9.85 7.02 -3.08
C VAL A 115 9.28 7.94 -4.15
N ALA A 116 9.09 7.43 -5.37
CA ALA A 116 8.33 8.11 -6.42
C ALA A 116 7.22 7.16 -6.89
N THR A 117 5.97 7.62 -6.80
CA THR A 117 4.83 6.83 -7.28
C THR A 117 4.81 6.82 -8.80
N LEU A 118 4.53 5.66 -9.37
CA LEU A 118 4.43 5.44 -10.81
C LEU A 118 3.44 4.29 -11.08
N PRO A 119 2.81 4.26 -12.27
CA PRO A 119 2.08 3.08 -12.72
C PRO A 119 2.95 1.81 -12.66
N PHE A 120 2.29 0.67 -12.53
CA PHE A 120 2.97 -0.63 -12.47
C PHE A 120 3.98 -0.82 -13.64
N PRO A 121 5.20 -1.31 -13.36
CA PRO A 121 5.70 -1.91 -12.11
C PRO A 121 6.35 -0.91 -11.14
N GLY A 122 6.01 0.37 -11.22
CA GLY A 122 6.49 1.40 -10.30
C GLY A 122 5.90 1.25 -8.88
N PHE A 123 6.30 2.17 -7.99
CA PHE A 123 5.76 2.19 -6.63
C PHE A 123 4.30 2.66 -6.65
N PRO A 124 3.35 1.87 -6.11
CA PRO A 124 1.94 2.19 -6.20
C PRO A 124 1.59 3.47 -5.42
N THR A 125 0.82 4.37 -6.03
CA THR A 125 0.29 5.56 -5.34
C THR A 125 -0.58 5.20 -4.13
N ASP A 126 -1.20 4.03 -4.11
CA ASP A 126 -2.00 3.53 -2.99
C ASP A 126 -1.16 3.22 -1.73
N LEU A 127 0.13 3.04 -1.87
CA LEU A 127 1.06 2.86 -0.75
C LEU A 127 1.76 4.16 -0.33
N GLN A 128 1.47 5.28 -0.98
CA GLN A 128 2.05 6.59 -0.64
C GLN A 128 1.80 6.97 0.84
N PRO A 129 0.57 6.83 1.41
CA PRO A 129 0.34 7.16 2.81
C PRO A 129 1.20 6.31 3.76
N MET A 130 1.34 5.01 3.49
CA MET A 130 2.17 4.11 4.29
C MET A 130 3.66 4.46 4.17
N ALA A 131 4.12 4.85 2.97
CA ALA A 131 5.49 5.31 2.76
C ALA A 131 5.79 6.60 3.52
N ILE A 132 4.84 7.53 3.61
CA ILE A 132 4.94 8.74 4.43
C ILE A 132 4.97 8.37 5.92
N GLY A 133 4.11 7.46 6.37
CA GLY A 133 4.12 6.95 7.74
C GLY A 133 5.46 6.34 8.14
N LEU A 134 6.02 5.47 7.29
CA LEU A 134 7.35 4.89 7.48
C LEU A 134 8.44 5.97 7.52
N ALA A 135 8.39 6.93 6.59
CA ALA A 135 9.34 8.04 6.53
C ALA A 135 9.29 8.93 7.78
N ALA A 136 8.10 9.12 8.38
CA ALA A 136 7.92 9.97 9.56
C ALA A 136 8.67 9.47 10.80
N ILE A 137 8.94 8.15 10.89
CA ILE A 137 9.69 7.53 11.99
C ILE A 137 11.10 7.09 11.59
N ALA A 138 11.47 7.23 10.30
CA ALA A 138 12.75 6.78 9.79
C ALA A 138 13.93 7.62 10.32
N ASP A 139 15.13 7.07 10.26
CA ASP A 139 16.36 7.83 10.52
C ASP A 139 16.81 8.52 9.23
N GLY A 140 16.72 9.86 9.22
CA GLY A 140 17.06 10.71 8.09
C GLY A 140 15.86 11.43 7.47
N THR A 141 16.02 11.88 6.23
CA THR A 141 15.00 12.63 5.49
C THR A 141 14.63 11.89 4.21
N SER A 142 13.35 11.71 3.99
CA SER A 142 12.78 11.10 2.78
C SER A 142 12.09 12.14 1.92
N MET A 143 12.18 11.97 0.61
CA MET A 143 11.37 12.69 -0.36
C MET A 143 10.38 11.69 -1.00
N ILE A 144 9.11 11.96 -0.86
CA ILE A 144 8.03 11.20 -1.46
C ILE A 144 7.45 12.02 -2.60
N THR A 145 7.57 11.53 -3.82
CA THR A 145 7.10 12.20 -5.04
C THR A 145 5.84 11.51 -5.55
N GLU A 146 4.73 12.24 -5.67
CA GLU A 146 3.48 11.74 -6.21
C GLU A 146 3.36 12.14 -7.68
N ASN A 147 3.43 11.16 -8.57
CA ASN A 147 3.39 11.38 -10.03
C ASN A 147 2.09 10.86 -10.68
N VAL A 148 1.18 10.25 -9.91
CA VAL A 148 -0.05 9.66 -10.45
C VAL A 148 -1.25 10.59 -10.23
N PHE A 149 -1.32 11.21 -9.04
CA PHE A 149 -2.41 12.13 -8.67
C PHE A 149 -1.88 13.52 -8.32
N GLU A 150 -2.62 14.57 -8.67
CA GLU A 150 -2.18 15.96 -8.53
C GLU A 150 -2.08 16.46 -7.08
N ALA A 151 -2.89 15.98 -6.16
CA ALA A 151 -2.99 16.55 -4.80
C ALA A 151 -3.24 15.49 -3.71
N ARG A 152 -2.56 14.37 -3.77
CA ARG A 152 -2.78 13.25 -2.83
C ARG A 152 -2.00 13.41 -1.52
N PHE A 153 -1.94 14.63 -0.93
CA PHE A 153 -1.18 14.89 0.29
C PHE A 153 -2.02 15.31 1.51
N ARG A 154 -3.35 15.17 1.47
CA ARG A 154 -4.20 15.40 2.65
C ARG A 154 -3.77 14.57 3.87
N PHE A 155 -3.27 13.38 3.63
CA PHE A 155 -2.72 12.51 4.67
C PHE A 155 -1.58 13.18 5.46
N VAL A 156 -0.77 14.02 4.82
CA VAL A 156 0.35 14.72 5.48
C VAL A 156 -0.12 15.65 6.58
N GLU A 157 -1.28 16.30 6.41
CA GLU A 157 -1.85 17.18 7.44
C GLU A 157 -2.21 16.40 8.71
N GLU A 158 -2.77 15.20 8.55
CA GLU A 158 -3.09 14.32 9.68
C GLU A 158 -1.80 13.75 10.32
N MET A 159 -0.78 13.45 9.53
CA MET A 159 0.54 13.04 10.05
C MET A 159 1.21 14.16 10.86
N ILE A 160 1.05 15.43 10.44
CA ILE A 160 1.55 16.59 11.21
C ILE A 160 0.81 16.70 12.57
N ARG A 161 -0.49 16.33 12.65
CA ARG A 161 -1.19 16.24 13.94
C ARG A 161 -0.57 15.21 14.87
N LEU A 162 -0.05 14.11 14.31
CA LEU A 162 0.72 13.10 15.06
C LEU A 162 2.17 13.54 15.33
N GLY A 163 2.51 14.80 15.07
CA GLY A 163 3.84 15.37 15.34
C GLY A 163 4.88 15.12 14.25
N ALA A 164 4.51 14.59 13.08
CA ALA A 164 5.46 14.35 12.00
C ALA A 164 6.07 15.68 11.48
N ASP A 165 7.39 15.68 11.26
CA ASP A 165 8.09 16.78 10.61
C ASP A 165 8.03 16.59 9.08
N ALA A 166 6.95 17.08 8.51
CA ALA A 166 6.65 16.90 7.08
C ALA A 166 6.18 18.23 6.46
N ARG A 167 6.53 18.42 5.20
CA ARG A 167 6.05 19.53 4.38
C ARG A 167 5.80 19.08 2.96
N THR A 168 4.84 19.71 2.30
CA THR A 168 4.51 19.45 0.90
C THR A 168 4.90 20.66 0.04
N ASP A 169 5.38 20.37 -1.18
CA ASP A 169 5.64 21.37 -2.21
C ASP A 169 5.32 20.76 -3.58
N GLY A 170 4.26 21.25 -4.22
CA GLY A 170 3.72 20.69 -5.46
C GLY A 170 3.37 19.21 -5.31
N HIS A 171 4.07 18.36 -6.05
CA HIS A 171 3.90 16.90 -6.01
C HIS A 171 4.96 16.17 -5.17
N HIS A 172 5.62 16.90 -4.28
CA HIS A 172 6.60 16.34 -3.35
C HIS A 172 6.16 16.52 -1.90
N ALA A 173 6.40 15.51 -1.08
CA ALA A 173 6.42 15.61 0.36
C ALA A 173 7.83 15.34 0.85
N VAL A 174 8.40 16.28 1.62
CA VAL A 174 9.67 16.10 2.33
C VAL A 174 9.35 15.78 3.77
N VAL A 175 9.79 14.62 4.22
CA VAL A 175 9.52 14.08 5.56
C VAL A 175 10.85 13.86 6.27
N ARG A 176 11.08 14.59 7.34
CA ARG A 176 12.20 14.34 8.24
C ARG A 176 11.74 13.43 9.36
N GLY A 177 12.28 12.23 9.40
CA GLY A 177 11.88 11.25 10.40
C GLY A 177 12.29 11.66 11.81
N ILE A 178 11.38 11.48 12.75
CA ILE A 178 11.56 11.73 14.17
C ILE A 178 11.59 10.41 14.94
N PRO A 179 12.19 10.35 16.12
CA PRO A 179 12.27 9.10 16.90
C PRO A 179 10.92 8.55 17.33
N GLN A 180 9.93 9.42 17.60
CA GLN A 180 8.64 9.07 18.15
C GLN A 180 7.56 10.03 17.64
N LEU A 181 6.44 9.48 17.15
CA LEU A 181 5.22 10.25 16.90
C LEU A 181 4.47 10.45 18.22
N SER A 182 3.64 11.48 18.29
CA SER A 182 2.70 11.73 19.38
C SER A 182 1.28 11.30 18.99
N SER A 183 0.47 10.94 19.96
CA SER A 183 -0.95 10.64 19.73
C SER A 183 -1.79 11.88 19.50
N ALA A 184 -2.82 11.77 18.69
CA ALA A 184 -3.86 12.78 18.47
C ALA A 184 -5.10 12.14 17.84
N PRO A 185 -6.29 12.76 17.95
CA PRO A 185 -7.41 12.41 17.08
C PRO A 185 -7.10 12.82 15.63
N VAL A 186 -7.30 11.88 14.70
CA VAL A 186 -7.06 12.04 13.25
C VAL A 186 -8.22 11.49 12.44
N TRP A 187 -8.37 11.96 11.19
CA TRP A 187 -9.51 11.64 10.33
C TRP A 187 -9.07 10.92 9.05
N SER A 188 -9.69 9.78 8.81
CA SER A 188 -9.48 9.01 7.57
C SER A 188 -10.20 9.68 6.41
N SER A 189 -9.46 10.17 5.43
CA SER A 189 -10.03 10.77 4.21
C SER A 189 -10.38 9.75 3.13
N ASP A 190 -9.75 8.59 3.15
CA ASP A 190 -9.91 7.50 2.19
C ASP A 190 -9.36 6.18 2.75
N ILE A 191 -9.56 5.09 2.00
CA ILE A 191 -9.13 3.73 2.38
C ILE A 191 -7.65 3.67 2.78
N ARG A 192 -6.77 4.29 2.00
CA ARG A 192 -5.32 4.15 2.13
C ARG A 192 -4.77 5.09 3.20
N ALA A 193 -5.26 6.32 3.21
CA ALA A 193 -4.96 7.27 4.27
C ALA A 193 -5.36 6.72 5.64
N GLY A 194 -6.57 6.18 5.77
CA GLY A 194 -7.04 5.60 7.01
C GLY A 194 -6.17 4.46 7.51
N ALA A 195 -5.84 3.49 6.66
CA ALA A 195 -4.93 2.40 7.03
C ALA A 195 -3.55 2.94 7.43
N GLY A 196 -3.01 3.92 6.70
CA GLY A 196 -1.74 4.57 7.04
C GLY A 196 -1.77 5.28 8.41
N LEU A 197 -2.89 5.95 8.76
CA LEU A 197 -3.07 6.60 10.06
C LEU A 197 -3.13 5.58 11.20
N VAL A 198 -3.81 4.46 11.00
CA VAL A 198 -3.81 3.36 11.99
C VAL A 198 -2.39 2.85 12.22
N LEU A 199 -1.62 2.60 11.15
CA LEU A 199 -0.22 2.16 11.30
C LEU A 199 0.65 3.23 12.00
N ALA A 200 0.42 4.51 11.73
CA ALA A 200 1.12 5.59 12.41
C ALA A 200 0.73 5.65 13.91
N GLY A 201 -0.54 5.44 14.23
CA GLY A 201 -1.02 5.35 15.61
C GLY A 201 -0.37 4.21 16.41
N LEU A 202 -0.12 3.05 15.78
CA LEU A 202 0.55 1.92 16.44
C LEU A 202 2.00 2.22 16.88
N VAL A 203 2.61 3.26 16.32
CA VAL A 203 3.99 3.67 16.64
C VAL A 203 4.06 5.06 17.28
N ALA A 204 2.93 5.65 17.60
CA ALA A 204 2.83 6.91 18.34
C ALA A 204 2.89 6.65 19.85
N ASP A 205 3.26 7.69 20.61
CA ASP A 205 3.24 7.67 22.06
C ASP A 205 1.84 8.08 22.56
N GLY A 206 1.18 7.22 23.33
CA GLY A 206 -0.18 7.38 23.80
C GLY A 206 -1.26 6.86 22.85
N ASP A 207 -2.51 7.16 23.12
CA ASP A 207 -3.68 6.64 22.39
C ASP A 207 -4.02 7.53 21.19
N THR A 208 -4.06 6.95 20.01
CA THR A 208 -4.47 7.63 18.78
C THR A 208 -5.89 7.22 18.39
N GLU A 209 -6.79 8.19 18.29
CA GLU A 209 -8.14 7.98 17.77
C GLU A 209 -8.17 8.21 16.25
N VAL A 210 -8.60 7.20 15.49
CA VAL A 210 -8.81 7.33 14.04
C VAL A 210 -10.32 7.36 13.75
N HIS A 211 -10.79 8.50 13.25
CA HIS A 211 -12.18 8.71 12.89
C HIS A 211 -12.46 8.34 11.43
N ASP A 212 -13.73 8.22 11.04
CA ASP A 212 -14.22 7.90 9.70
C ASP A 212 -13.67 6.56 9.15
N VAL A 213 -13.49 5.59 10.05
CA VAL A 213 -12.88 4.28 9.75
C VAL A 213 -13.68 3.40 8.77
N PHE A 214 -14.94 3.77 8.46
CA PHE A 214 -15.74 3.10 7.43
C PHE A 214 -15.05 3.11 6.05
N HIS A 215 -14.16 4.06 5.80
CA HIS A 215 -13.32 4.06 4.61
C HIS A 215 -12.37 2.85 4.58
N ILE A 216 -11.79 2.49 5.73
CA ILE A 216 -10.83 1.37 5.85
C ILE A 216 -11.54 0.04 5.58
N ASP A 217 -12.74 -0.14 6.11
CA ASP A 217 -13.52 -1.39 6.01
C ASP A 217 -13.79 -1.81 4.56
N ARG A 218 -13.81 -0.85 3.64
CA ARG A 218 -14.05 -1.10 2.21
C ARG A 218 -12.89 -1.80 1.51
N GLY A 219 -11.68 -1.73 2.04
CA GLY A 219 -10.50 -2.26 1.39
C GLY A 219 -9.63 -3.17 2.27
N TYR A 220 -9.86 -3.17 3.57
CA TYR A 220 -9.10 -3.98 4.54
C TYR A 220 -10.05 -4.83 5.38
N PRO A 221 -10.46 -6.00 4.90
CA PRO A 221 -11.37 -6.85 5.64
C PRO A 221 -10.75 -7.28 6.97
N ARG A 222 -11.53 -7.17 8.06
CA ARG A 222 -11.11 -7.55 9.41
C ARG A 222 -9.79 -6.90 9.85
N PHE A 223 -9.61 -5.60 9.54
CA PHE A 223 -8.33 -4.92 9.75
C PHE A 223 -7.90 -4.91 11.22
N VAL A 224 -8.82 -4.55 12.13
CA VAL A 224 -8.55 -4.50 13.58
C VAL A 224 -8.26 -5.89 14.11
N GLU A 225 -9.08 -6.89 13.78
CA GLU A 225 -8.89 -8.28 14.23
C GLU A 225 -7.56 -8.87 13.75
N ASN A 226 -7.16 -8.55 12.53
CA ASN A 226 -5.87 -8.99 11.99
C ASN A 226 -4.71 -8.33 12.73
N LEU A 227 -4.79 -7.02 13.04
CA LEU A 227 -3.78 -6.31 13.82
C LEU A 227 -3.67 -6.86 15.25
N VAL A 228 -4.81 -7.09 15.93
CA VAL A 228 -4.86 -7.73 17.25
C VAL A 228 -4.23 -9.12 17.21
N GLY A 229 -4.55 -9.91 16.17
CA GLY A 229 -3.96 -11.24 15.96
C GLY A 229 -2.44 -11.22 15.74
N LEU A 230 -1.89 -10.10 15.29
CA LEU A 230 -0.45 -9.86 15.15
C LEU A 230 0.19 -9.23 16.40
N GLY A 231 -0.59 -8.98 17.45
CA GLY A 231 -0.11 -8.46 18.73
C GLY A 231 -0.22 -6.94 18.88
N ALA A 232 -0.94 -6.24 18.01
CA ALA A 232 -1.19 -4.82 18.17
C ALA A 232 -2.22 -4.55 19.27
N GLU A 233 -2.00 -3.50 20.05
CA GLU A 233 -2.97 -2.97 21.02
C GLU A 233 -3.88 -1.97 20.28
N ILE A 234 -5.01 -2.44 19.81
CA ILE A 234 -5.98 -1.67 19.05
C ILE A 234 -7.39 -2.20 19.31
N GLU A 235 -8.35 -1.31 19.39
CA GLU A 235 -9.76 -1.66 19.49
C GLU A 235 -10.63 -0.79 18.60
N ARG A 236 -11.85 -1.24 18.34
CA ARG A 236 -12.86 -0.45 17.67
C ARG A 236 -13.83 0.10 18.70
N VAL A 237 -13.89 1.42 18.80
CA VAL A 237 -14.89 2.11 19.62
C VAL A 237 -16.13 2.44 18.78
N ALA A 238 -17.33 2.40 19.42
CA ALA A 238 -18.62 2.60 18.76
C ALA A 238 -18.92 4.09 18.51
#